data_c22f848057df16a94cfaae299d03d139
#
_entry.id   c22f848057df16a94cfaae299d03d139
#
_cell.length_a   1.000
_cell.length_b   1.000
_cell.length_c   1.000
_cell.angle_alpha   90.00
_cell.angle_beta   90.00
_cell.angle_gamma   90.00
#
_symmetry.space_group_name_H-M   'P 1'
#
loop_
_entity.id
_entity.type
_entity.pdbx_description
1 polymer ?
#
loop_
_entity_poly.entity_id
_entity_poly.type
_entity_poly.pdbx_seq_one_letter_code
_entity_poly.pdbx_strand_id
1 'polypeptide(L)'
;MYAPRIQGVIAGSDITIKNGDATLHNVHTYKGAESWFNKPQIKGSDAIAQEMPDEPKIIKFQCDVHPWMHGFVVVTGHPFFAVTGADGTYTIDKVPAGDYVIEAWHSHYGLKTGKVKVEDGKPATTDFTFDAADKEPDENKDELKDLF
;
A
#
# COMPACT_ATOMS: atom_id res chain seq x y z
N MET A 1 1.81 13.37 9.94
CA MET A 1 1.18 12.59 8.84
C MET A 1 2.11 11.45 8.51
N TYR A 2 1.61 10.24 8.17
CA TYR A 2 2.48 9.18 7.64
C TYR A 2 3.06 9.61 6.29
N ALA A 3 4.36 9.39 6.11
CA ALA A 3 5.08 9.68 4.88
C ALA A 3 6.04 8.51 4.55
N PRO A 4 5.92 7.89 3.38
CA PRO A 4 4.84 8.08 2.39
C PRO A 4 3.48 7.61 2.93
N ARG A 5 2.38 8.14 2.38
CA ARG A 5 1.03 7.73 2.78
C ARG A 5 0.70 6.31 2.28
N ILE A 6 1.16 5.95 1.10
CA ILE A 6 1.04 4.62 0.50
C ILE A 6 2.45 4.10 0.25
N GLN A 7 2.70 2.85 0.59
CA GLN A 7 3.96 2.16 0.34
C GLN A 7 3.69 0.72 -0.11
N GLY A 8 4.39 0.27 -1.14
CA GLY A 8 4.41 -1.13 -1.54
C GLY A 8 5.63 -1.83 -0.96
N VAL A 9 5.48 -3.08 -0.55
CA VAL A 9 6.58 -3.95 -0.07
C VAL A 9 6.34 -5.39 -0.50
N ILE A 10 7.41 -6.17 -0.59
CA ILE A 10 7.30 -7.63 -0.83
C ILE A 10 6.97 -8.33 0.49
N ALA A 11 6.15 -9.37 0.42
CA ALA A 11 5.80 -10.23 1.57
C ALA A 11 7.05 -10.69 2.33
N GLY A 12 6.97 -10.71 3.67
CA GLY A 12 8.09 -11.03 4.56
C GLY A 12 9.19 -9.96 4.66
N SER A 13 9.03 -8.80 4.01
CA SER A 13 10.00 -7.70 4.13
C SER A 13 9.87 -6.97 5.45
N ASP A 14 11.00 -6.47 5.96
CA ASP A 14 11.01 -5.56 7.10
C ASP A 14 10.74 -4.13 6.69
N ILE A 15 9.92 -3.42 7.47
CA ILE A 15 9.78 -1.98 7.40
C ILE A 15 10.30 -1.32 8.67
N THR A 16 10.76 -0.09 8.54
CA THR A 16 11.19 0.72 9.67
C THR A 16 10.29 1.94 9.83
N ILE A 17 9.68 2.06 11.01
CA ILE A 17 8.75 3.14 11.34
C ILE A 17 9.45 4.11 12.31
N LYS A 18 9.50 5.39 11.96
CA LYS A 18 10.14 6.43 12.76
C LYS A 18 9.16 7.58 13.04
N ASN A 19 9.26 8.15 14.23
CA ASN A 19 8.61 9.41 14.54
C ASN A 19 9.57 10.57 14.32
N GLY A 20 9.35 11.36 13.27
CA GLY A 20 10.11 12.59 13.00
C GLY A 20 9.50 13.84 13.65
N ASP A 21 8.32 13.74 14.25
CA ASP A 21 7.61 14.86 14.86
C ASP A 21 8.03 15.10 16.31
N ALA A 22 7.77 16.29 16.79
CA ALA A 22 8.05 16.64 18.19
C ALA A 22 6.93 16.20 19.17
N THR A 23 5.88 15.58 18.66
CA THR A 23 4.69 15.21 19.42
C THR A 23 4.55 13.69 19.56
N LEU A 24 3.72 13.28 20.50
CA LEU A 24 3.37 11.87 20.69
C LEU A 24 2.50 11.38 19.54
N HIS A 25 2.88 10.25 19.01
CA HIS A 25 2.07 9.40 18.13
C HIS A 25 1.96 7.99 18.69
N ASN A 26 1.02 7.22 18.21
CA ASN A 26 1.08 5.76 18.27
C ASN A 26 0.98 5.20 16.85
N VAL A 27 1.51 4.03 16.68
CA VAL A 27 1.41 3.25 15.44
C VAL A 27 0.45 2.11 15.71
N HIS A 28 -0.80 2.30 15.35
CA HIS A 28 -1.83 1.28 15.42
C HIS A 28 -2.07 0.73 14.02
N THR A 29 -1.93 -0.55 13.85
CA THR A 29 -2.03 -1.20 12.53
C THR A 29 -3.15 -2.23 12.51
N TYR A 30 -3.71 -2.41 11.33
CA TYR A 30 -4.83 -3.30 11.10
C TYR A 30 -4.59 -4.16 9.86
N LYS A 31 -4.96 -5.45 9.98
CA LYS A 31 -5.09 -6.41 8.88
C LYS A 31 -6.59 -6.60 8.61
N GLY A 32 -7.13 -5.87 7.62
CA GLY A 32 -8.58 -5.75 7.51
C GLY A 32 -9.16 -5.08 8.75
N ALA A 33 -10.16 -5.69 9.40
CA ALA A 33 -10.77 -5.21 10.63
C ALA A 33 -10.00 -5.59 11.91
N GLU A 34 -8.99 -6.47 11.80
CA GLU A 34 -8.26 -6.99 12.95
C GLU A 34 -7.09 -6.07 13.34
N SER A 35 -7.04 -5.66 14.61
CA SER A 35 -5.89 -4.95 15.16
C SER A 35 -4.68 -5.90 15.22
N TRP A 36 -3.57 -5.50 14.59
CA TRP A 36 -2.37 -6.31 14.54
C TRP A 36 -1.36 -5.92 15.61
N PHE A 37 -0.96 -4.64 15.65
CA PHE A 37 -0.16 -4.11 16.75
C PHE A 37 -0.46 -2.64 17.01
N ASN A 38 -0.21 -2.19 18.24
CA ASN A 38 -0.31 -0.80 18.66
C ASN A 38 0.89 -0.45 19.54
N LYS A 39 1.73 0.45 19.09
CA LYS A 39 2.96 0.87 19.77
C LYS A 39 3.05 2.38 19.87
N PRO A 40 3.32 2.94 21.08
CA PRO A 40 3.53 4.38 21.22
C PRO A 40 4.87 4.79 20.59
N GLN A 41 4.90 5.97 20.00
CA GLN A 41 6.09 6.63 19.50
C GLN A 41 6.14 8.09 19.98
N ILE A 42 6.93 8.33 21.02
CA ILE A 42 7.23 9.68 21.49
C ILE A 42 8.40 10.26 20.69
N LYS A 43 8.61 11.57 20.81
CA LYS A 43 9.79 12.25 20.22
C LYS A 43 11.07 11.55 20.67
N GLY A 44 11.91 11.20 19.70
CA GLY A 44 13.22 10.60 19.96
C GLY A 44 13.19 9.13 20.41
N SER A 45 12.03 8.48 20.36
CA SER A 45 11.97 7.02 20.56
C SER A 45 12.70 6.27 19.44
N ASP A 46 13.18 5.09 19.75
CA ASP A 46 13.78 4.21 18.76
C ASP A 46 12.80 3.88 17.63
N ALA A 47 13.37 3.64 16.45
CA ALA A 47 12.59 3.18 15.32
C ALA A 47 11.97 1.81 15.61
N ILE A 48 10.73 1.61 15.17
CA ILE A 48 10.07 0.31 15.21
C ILE A 48 10.45 -0.45 13.95
N ALA A 49 11.18 -1.57 14.09
CA ALA A 49 11.34 -2.54 13.03
C ALA A 49 10.16 -3.52 13.09
N GLN A 50 9.51 -3.74 11.96
CA GLN A 50 8.36 -4.62 11.86
C GLN A 50 8.42 -5.44 10.58
N GLU A 51 8.45 -6.75 10.73
CA GLU A 51 8.30 -7.68 9.63
C GLU A 51 6.85 -7.67 9.13
N MET A 52 6.68 -7.56 7.82
CA MET A 52 5.38 -7.59 7.16
C MET A 52 4.91 -9.04 6.98
N PRO A 53 3.59 -9.26 6.79
CA PRO A 53 3.06 -10.61 6.55
C PRO A 53 3.75 -11.32 5.37
N ASP A 54 3.82 -12.65 5.44
CA ASP A 54 4.34 -13.52 4.37
C ASP A 54 3.36 -13.68 3.20
N GLU A 55 2.17 -13.15 3.32
CA GLU A 55 1.11 -13.20 2.31
C GLU A 55 0.71 -11.79 1.86
N PRO A 56 0.26 -11.62 0.60
CA PRO A 56 -0.27 -10.35 0.10
C PRO A 56 -1.42 -9.83 0.96
N LYS A 57 -1.33 -8.55 1.34
CA LYS A 57 -2.31 -7.91 2.23
C LYS A 57 -2.17 -6.39 2.26
N ILE A 58 -3.25 -5.70 2.49
CA ILE A 58 -3.24 -4.28 2.79
C ILE A 58 -3.21 -4.08 4.31
N ILE A 59 -2.18 -3.40 4.80
CA ILE A 59 -2.04 -3.03 6.20
C ILE A 59 -2.37 -1.56 6.35
N LYS A 60 -3.42 -1.26 7.11
CA LYS A 60 -3.77 0.12 7.49
C LYS A 60 -2.94 0.55 8.70
N PHE A 61 -2.36 1.72 8.63
CA PHE A 61 -1.67 2.41 9.72
C PHE A 61 -2.50 3.59 10.17
N GLN A 62 -2.68 3.74 11.45
CA GLN A 62 -3.47 4.82 12.05
C GLN A 62 -2.79 5.33 13.32
N CYS A 63 -2.99 6.60 13.65
CA CYS A 63 -2.67 7.15 14.95
C CYS A 63 -3.97 7.39 15.72
N ASP A 64 -4.13 6.79 16.91
CA ASP A 64 -5.35 6.94 17.70
C ASP A 64 -5.47 8.33 18.34
N VAL A 65 -4.31 9.00 18.54
CA VAL A 65 -4.25 10.37 19.08
C VAL A 65 -4.63 11.41 18.01
N HIS A 66 -4.34 11.10 16.73
CA HIS A 66 -4.59 11.98 15.58
C HIS A 66 -5.39 11.23 14.51
N PRO A 67 -6.73 11.17 14.62
CA PRO A 67 -7.56 10.30 13.74
C PRO A 67 -7.43 10.55 12.24
N TRP A 68 -7.04 11.78 11.84
CA TRP A 68 -6.76 12.11 10.43
C TRP A 68 -5.43 11.56 9.91
N MET A 69 -4.59 11.01 10.80
CA MET A 69 -3.27 10.48 10.46
C MET A 69 -3.37 9.00 10.18
N HIS A 70 -3.45 8.65 8.90
CA HIS A 70 -3.48 7.27 8.42
C HIS A 70 -2.60 7.09 7.17
N GLY A 71 -2.19 5.86 6.93
CA GLY A 71 -1.41 5.43 5.78
C GLY A 71 -1.61 3.93 5.53
N PHE A 72 -1.05 3.44 4.45
CA PHE A 72 -1.21 2.05 4.06
C PHE A 72 0.11 1.46 3.55
N VAL A 73 0.36 0.22 3.94
CA VAL A 73 1.40 -0.62 3.35
C VAL A 73 0.72 -1.75 2.58
N VAL A 74 0.96 -1.79 1.28
CA VAL A 74 0.45 -2.84 0.40
C VAL A 74 1.54 -3.90 0.27
N VAL A 75 1.29 -5.05 0.86
CA VAL A 75 2.17 -6.22 0.81
C VAL A 75 1.85 -7.01 -0.44
N THR A 76 2.85 -7.27 -1.28
CA THR A 76 2.70 -8.00 -2.55
C THR A 76 3.52 -9.29 -2.54
N GLY A 77 3.08 -10.30 -3.27
CA GLY A 77 3.82 -11.56 -3.43
C GLY A 77 4.94 -11.50 -4.49
N HIS A 78 5.11 -10.36 -5.16
CA HIS A 78 6.06 -10.18 -6.26
C HIS A 78 6.59 -8.74 -6.31
N PRO A 79 7.72 -8.47 -7.00
CA PRO A 79 8.34 -7.15 -7.06
C PRO A 79 7.72 -6.20 -8.10
N PHE A 80 6.74 -6.66 -8.89
CA PHE A 80 6.17 -5.87 -9.99
C PHE A 80 5.04 -4.98 -9.51
N PHE A 81 5.39 -3.90 -8.83
CA PHE A 81 4.46 -2.86 -8.37
C PHE A 81 5.11 -1.49 -8.41
N ALA A 82 4.29 -0.46 -8.41
CA ALA A 82 4.72 0.91 -8.25
C ALA A 82 3.66 1.72 -7.50
N VAL A 83 4.07 2.81 -6.87
CA VAL A 83 3.17 3.81 -6.31
C VAL A 83 3.22 5.03 -7.22
N THR A 84 2.06 5.55 -7.61
CA THR A 84 1.98 6.73 -8.48
C THR A 84 2.62 7.95 -7.83
N GLY A 85 3.31 8.76 -8.64
CA GLY A 85 3.81 10.07 -8.25
C GLY A 85 2.70 11.10 -8.06
N ALA A 86 3.08 12.32 -7.69
CA ALA A 86 2.15 13.43 -7.50
C ALA A 86 1.44 13.86 -8.80
N ASP A 87 2.03 13.55 -9.95
CA ASP A 87 1.47 13.75 -11.29
C ASP A 87 0.57 12.59 -11.78
N GLY A 88 0.41 11.56 -10.95
CA GLY A 88 -0.38 10.37 -11.27
C GLY A 88 0.34 9.34 -12.14
N THR A 89 1.59 9.57 -12.53
CA THR A 89 2.33 8.62 -13.35
C THR A 89 2.94 7.49 -12.51
N TYR A 90 3.13 6.32 -13.12
CA TYR A 90 3.82 5.18 -12.55
C TYR A 90 4.62 4.42 -13.61
N THR A 91 5.61 3.67 -13.16
CA THR A 91 6.40 2.77 -14.01
C THR A 91 6.70 1.49 -13.25
N ILE A 92 6.45 0.34 -13.87
CA ILE A 92 6.82 -0.98 -13.36
C ILE A 92 7.86 -1.55 -14.31
N ASP A 93 9.09 -1.66 -13.83
CA ASP A 93 10.23 -2.09 -14.63
C ASP A 93 10.41 -3.62 -14.63
N LYS A 94 11.09 -4.11 -15.65
CA LYS A 94 11.57 -5.50 -15.76
C LYS A 94 10.46 -6.56 -15.73
N VAL A 95 9.25 -6.20 -16.11
CA VAL A 95 8.16 -7.16 -16.27
C VAL A 95 8.48 -8.06 -17.47
N PRO A 96 8.55 -9.39 -17.33
CA PRO A 96 8.77 -10.30 -18.45
C PRO A 96 7.70 -10.17 -19.54
N ALA A 97 8.02 -10.54 -20.78
CA ALA A 97 7.02 -10.59 -21.84
C ALA A 97 5.88 -11.56 -21.48
N GLY A 98 4.64 -11.18 -21.72
CA GLY A 98 3.46 -11.98 -21.39
C GLY A 98 2.18 -11.15 -21.35
N ASP A 99 1.09 -11.84 -21.09
CA ASP A 99 -0.23 -11.24 -20.88
C ASP A 99 -0.50 -11.17 -19.37
N TYR A 100 -0.84 -9.96 -18.88
CA TYR A 100 -1.03 -9.70 -17.46
C TYR A 100 -2.37 -9.02 -17.16
N VAL A 101 -2.84 -9.23 -15.96
CA VAL A 101 -3.83 -8.35 -15.34
C VAL A 101 -3.06 -7.37 -14.46
N ILE A 102 -3.22 -6.08 -14.70
CA ILE A 102 -2.68 -5.03 -13.85
C ILE A 102 -3.79 -4.51 -12.94
N GLU A 103 -3.46 -4.27 -11.69
CA GLU A 103 -4.35 -3.80 -10.66
C GLU A 103 -3.95 -2.41 -10.19
N ALA A 104 -4.92 -1.51 -10.12
CA ALA A 104 -4.76 -0.20 -9.55
C ALA A 104 -5.63 -0.09 -8.31
N TRP A 105 -4.99 0.06 -7.15
CA TRP A 105 -5.69 0.23 -5.89
C TRP A 105 -5.58 1.67 -5.38
N HIS A 106 -6.71 2.23 -4.96
CA HIS A 106 -6.79 3.53 -4.32
C HIS A 106 -7.48 3.41 -2.97
N SER A 107 -6.89 3.98 -1.91
CA SER A 107 -7.37 3.85 -0.53
C SER A 107 -8.77 4.39 -0.26
N HIS A 108 -9.34 5.17 -1.18
CA HIS A 108 -10.69 5.73 -1.10
C HIS A 108 -11.63 5.18 -2.16
N TYR A 109 -11.11 4.83 -3.33
CA TYR A 109 -11.93 4.40 -4.47
C TYR A 109 -11.84 2.91 -4.78
N GLY A 110 -11.09 2.13 -3.97
CA GLY A 110 -10.98 0.69 -4.14
C GLY A 110 -10.08 0.25 -5.28
N LEU A 111 -10.38 -0.91 -5.84
CA LEU A 111 -9.57 -1.63 -6.81
C LEU A 111 -10.17 -1.52 -8.22
N LYS A 112 -9.32 -1.22 -9.20
CA LYS A 112 -9.61 -1.38 -10.63
C LYS A 112 -8.63 -2.32 -11.28
N THR A 113 -9.07 -3.05 -12.30
CA THR A 113 -8.23 -4.00 -13.04
C THR A 113 -8.20 -3.65 -14.52
N GLY A 114 -7.08 -3.96 -15.17
CA GLY A 114 -6.91 -3.81 -16.61
C GLY A 114 -6.07 -4.95 -17.16
N LYS A 115 -6.21 -5.23 -18.45
CA LYS A 115 -5.36 -6.21 -19.15
C LYS A 115 -4.25 -5.49 -19.89
N VAL A 116 -3.03 -6.01 -19.81
CA VAL A 116 -1.87 -5.47 -20.50
C VAL A 116 -1.05 -6.60 -21.09
N LYS A 117 -0.59 -6.40 -22.33
CA LYS A 117 0.35 -7.28 -22.99
C LYS A 117 1.72 -6.63 -22.98
N VAL A 118 2.70 -7.31 -22.42
CA VAL A 118 4.11 -6.88 -22.40
C VAL A 118 4.86 -7.64 -23.47
N GLU A 119 5.60 -6.92 -24.30
CA GLU A 119 6.48 -7.48 -25.33
C GLU A 119 7.93 -7.06 -25.06
N ASP A 120 8.88 -7.93 -25.37
CA ASP A 120 10.30 -7.65 -25.16
C ASP A 120 10.74 -6.36 -25.86
N GLY A 121 11.41 -5.49 -25.09
CA GLY A 121 11.97 -4.24 -25.60
C GLY A 121 10.95 -3.17 -25.98
N LYS A 122 9.66 -3.37 -25.69
CA LYS A 122 8.61 -2.40 -25.96
C LYS A 122 7.90 -1.97 -24.70
N PRO A 123 7.69 -0.66 -24.47
CA PRO A 123 6.85 -0.20 -23.38
C PRO A 123 5.39 -0.55 -23.67
N ALA A 124 4.66 -0.97 -22.62
CA ALA A 124 3.22 -1.11 -22.60
C ALA A 124 2.62 -0.06 -21.67
N THR A 125 1.48 0.51 -22.02
CA THR A 125 0.82 1.54 -21.24
C THR A 125 -0.59 1.12 -20.87
N THR A 126 -0.96 1.36 -19.62
CA THR A 126 -2.32 1.16 -19.11
C THR A 126 -2.66 2.31 -18.18
N ASP A 127 -3.79 2.97 -18.43
CA ASP A 127 -4.26 4.08 -17.62
C ASP A 127 -5.49 3.67 -16.82
N PHE A 128 -5.61 4.24 -15.62
CA PHE A 128 -6.76 4.08 -14.75
C PHE A 128 -7.31 5.43 -14.35
N THR A 129 -8.63 5.57 -14.38
CA THR A 129 -9.32 6.74 -13.88
C THR A 129 -10.18 6.36 -12.70
N PHE A 130 -10.00 7.06 -11.58
CA PHE A 130 -10.87 6.98 -10.41
C PHE A 130 -11.71 8.25 -10.31
N ASP A 131 -12.99 8.11 -10.01
CA ASP A 131 -13.90 9.22 -9.87
C ASP A 131 -14.90 9.01 -8.71
N ALA A 132 -15.74 10.01 -8.45
CA ALA A 132 -16.68 9.98 -7.33
C ALA A 132 -17.77 8.89 -7.44
N ALA A 133 -17.93 8.25 -8.59
CA ALA A 133 -18.84 7.13 -8.79
C ALA A 133 -18.19 5.78 -8.42
N ASP A 134 -16.87 5.76 -8.23
CA ASP A 134 -16.17 4.57 -7.78
C ASP A 134 -16.54 4.26 -6.33
N LYS A 135 -16.69 2.97 -6.07
CA LYS A 135 -17.09 2.49 -4.76
C LYS A 135 -15.97 2.66 -3.76
N GLU A 136 -16.27 3.24 -2.59
CA GLU A 136 -15.32 3.21 -1.49
C GLU A 136 -14.94 1.76 -1.12
N PRO A 137 -13.66 1.52 -0.80
CA PRO A 137 -13.24 0.20 -0.32
C PRO A 137 -14.04 -0.19 0.92
N ASP A 138 -14.47 -1.43 0.98
CA ASP A 138 -14.92 -2.00 2.25
C ASP A 138 -13.71 -2.13 3.16
N GLU A 139 -13.63 -1.32 4.22
CA GLU A 139 -12.50 -1.31 5.16
C GLU A 139 -12.26 -2.68 5.82
N ASN A 140 -13.21 -3.60 5.70
CA ASN A 140 -13.16 -4.97 6.24
C ASN A 140 -12.76 -6.03 5.20
N LYS A 141 -12.59 -5.66 3.94
CA LYS A 141 -12.15 -6.60 2.88
C LYS A 141 -10.68 -6.43 2.57
N ASP A 142 -9.97 -7.53 2.61
CA ASP A 142 -8.69 -7.70 1.91
C ASP A 142 -8.99 -7.81 0.41
N GLU A 143 -9.09 -6.69 -0.29
CA GLU A 143 -9.46 -6.66 -1.71
C GLU A 143 -8.44 -7.35 -2.63
N LEU A 144 -7.25 -7.65 -2.11
CA LEU A 144 -6.20 -8.38 -2.84
C LEU A 144 -6.27 -9.91 -2.70
N LYS A 145 -7.22 -10.44 -1.92
CA LYS A 145 -7.28 -11.90 -1.64
C LYS A 145 -7.67 -12.78 -2.82
N ASP A 146 -8.39 -12.23 -3.79
CA ASP A 146 -8.95 -13.01 -4.90
C ASP A 146 -8.05 -13.02 -6.15
N LEU A 147 -6.83 -12.48 -6.05
CA LEU A 147 -6.01 -12.12 -7.21
C LEU A 147 -4.63 -12.81 -7.25
N PHE A 148 -4.35 -13.71 -6.28
CA PHE A 148 -3.09 -14.45 -6.21
C PHE A 148 -3.30 -15.95 -6.10
#